data_841c1ae70844e3cea0ff1717a61a00cc
#
_entry.id   841c1ae70844e3cea0ff1717a61a00cc
#
_cell.length_a   1.000
_cell.length_b   1.000
_cell.length_c   1.000
_cell.angle_alpha   90.00
_cell.angle_beta   90.00
_cell.angle_gamma   90.00
#
_symmetry.space_group_name_H-M   'P 1'
#
loop_
_entity.id
_entity.type
_entity.pdbx_description
1 polymer ?
#
loop_
_entity_poly.entity_id
_entity_poly.type
_entity_poly.pdbx_seq_one_letter_code
_entity_poly.pdbx_strand_id
1 'polypeptide(L)'
;MCGQRNHFPPEYANNISETSLPYELMPSYTTVEYEIPSRQVASPVFLLMIDTTVDAKELASLKDCLQQNLTYLPDNALVGIISYGTHVEVHELSSSEIARSYVFNGKKEYATSKVADMLGLRGTVAQAQVGCMS
;
A
#
# COMPACT_ATOMS: atom_id res chain seq x y z
N MET A 1 8.46 25.73 -11.12
CA MET A 1 7.18 25.79 -11.90
C MET A 1 7.49 25.37 -13.32
N CYS A 2 6.76 24.43 -13.91
CA CYS A 2 7.07 23.91 -15.27
C CYS A 2 6.58 24.81 -16.41
N GLY A 3 5.76 25.84 -16.14
CA GLY A 3 5.23 26.78 -17.13
C GLY A 3 4.30 26.16 -18.17
N GLN A 4 3.93 24.88 -18.03
CA GLN A 4 3.07 24.20 -18.99
C GLN A 4 1.61 24.60 -18.77
N ARG A 5 0.92 24.99 -19.85
CA ARG A 5 -0.52 25.26 -19.82
C ARG A 5 -1.28 23.95 -20.00
N ASN A 6 -2.17 23.68 -19.07
CA ASN A 6 -3.09 22.55 -19.11
C ASN A 6 -4.53 23.08 -19.27
N HIS A 7 -5.39 22.30 -19.91
CA HIS A 7 -6.82 22.57 -19.95
C HIS A 7 -7.46 22.13 -18.65
N PHE A 8 -8.46 22.87 -18.20
CA PHE A 8 -9.27 22.42 -17.08
C PHE A 8 -10.08 21.17 -17.44
N PRO A 9 -10.31 20.26 -16.50
CA PRO A 9 -11.28 19.18 -16.69
C PRO A 9 -12.64 19.77 -17.08
N PRO A 10 -13.41 19.11 -17.98
CA PRO A 10 -14.69 19.64 -18.47
C PRO A 10 -15.68 19.99 -17.35
N GLU A 11 -15.75 19.17 -16.31
CA GLU A 11 -16.62 19.38 -15.15
C GLU A 11 -16.25 20.66 -14.39
N TYR A 12 -14.96 20.94 -14.24
CA TYR A 12 -14.48 22.14 -13.61
C TYR A 12 -14.69 23.38 -14.49
N ALA A 13 -14.40 23.27 -15.80
CA ALA A 13 -14.57 24.35 -16.75
C ALA A 13 -16.03 24.81 -16.89
N ASN A 14 -16.99 23.88 -16.82
CA ASN A 14 -18.41 24.19 -16.91
C ASN A 14 -18.98 24.95 -15.69
N ASN A 15 -18.28 24.86 -14.55
CA ASN A 15 -18.68 25.54 -13.31
C ASN A 15 -18.02 26.91 -13.13
N ILE A 16 -17.16 27.33 -14.05
CA ILE A 16 -16.50 28.64 -14.02
C ILE A 16 -17.30 29.64 -14.85
N SER A 17 -17.68 30.77 -14.24
CA SER A 17 -18.28 31.91 -14.94
C SER A 17 -17.66 33.21 -14.43
N GLU A 18 -17.80 34.32 -15.17
CA GLU A 18 -17.31 35.62 -14.75
C GLU A 18 -17.91 36.09 -13.41
N THR A 19 -19.13 35.62 -13.10
CA THR A 19 -19.84 35.94 -11.86
C THR A 19 -19.60 34.90 -10.74
N SER A 20 -19.01 33.75 -11.06
CA SER A 20 -18.72 32.69 -10.10
C SER A 20 -17.32 32.12 -10.38
N LEU A 21 -16.32 32.88 -9.94
CA LEU A 21 -14.92 32.47 -10.05
C LEU A 21 -14.51 31.70 -8.79
N PRO A 22 -13.92 30.49 -8.91
CA PRO A 22 -13.33 29.80 -7.78
C PRO A 22 -12.21 30.61 -7.13
N TYR A 23 -12.02 30.47 -5.82
CA TYR A 23 -11.03 31.25 -5.05
C TYR A 23 -9.61 31.11 -5.58
N GLU A 24 -9.24 29.93 -6.08
CA GLU A 24 -7.92 29.65 -6.67
C GLU A 24 -7.64 30.40 -7.97
N LEU A 25 -8.67 30.95 -8.62
CA LEU A 25 -8.55 31.78 -9.83
C LEU A 25 -8.65 33.27 -9.55
N MET A 26 -8.92 33.67 -8.31
CA MET A 26 -9.00 35.06 -7.92
C MET A 26 -7.61 35.63 -7.58
N PRO A 27 -7.13 36.69 -8.22
CA PRO A 27 -5.80 37.27 -7.98
C PRO A 27 -5.58 37.76 -6.55
N SER A 28 -6.67 38.04 -5.82
CA SER A 28 -6.63 38.50 -4.42
C SER A 28 -6.25 37.42 -3.43
N TYR A 29 -6.41 36.14 -3.79
CA TYR A 29 -6.08 35.03 -2.93
C TYR A 29 -4.74 34.41 -3.38
N THR A 30 -3.71 34.62 -2.59
CA THR A 30 -2.37 34.04 -2.84
C THR A 30 -2.22 32.63 -2.31
N THR A 31 -3.10 32.22 -1.40
CA THR A 31 -3.11 30.88 -0.77
C THR A 31 -4.56 30.44 -0.62
N VAL A 32 -4.82 29.19 -0.98
CA VAL A 32 -6.15 28.56 -0.84
C VAL A 32 -5.98 27.26 -0.08
N GLU A 33 -6.81 27.03 0.93
CA GLU A 33 -6.88 25.78 1.69
C GLU A 33 -8.12 24.99 1.24
N TYR A 34 -7.91 23.72 0.92
CA TYR A 34 -8.99 22.80 0.54
C TYR A 34 -9.31 21.87 1.71
N GLU A 35 -10.53 21.92 2.19
CA GLU A 35 -11.06 20.89 3.09
C GLU A 35 -11.53 19.69 2.28
N ILE A 36 -10.77 18.61 2.36
CA ILE A 36 -11.17 17.35 1.76
C ILE A 36 -11.93 16.55 2.82
N PRO A 37 -13.18 16.09 2.53
CA PRO A 37 -13.93 15.29 3.47
C PRO A 37 -13.10 14.06 3.85
N SER A 38 -12.85 13.92 5.16
CA SER A 38 -12.07 12.82 5.71
C SER A 38 -12.75 11.51 5.37
N ARG A 39 -12.19 10.74 4.43
CA ARG A 39 -12.51 9.32 4.32
C ARG A 39 -11.95 8.63 5.56
N GLN A 40 -12.66 7.64 6.07
CA GLN A 40 -12.08 6.77 7.09
C GLN A 40 -10.75 6.25 6.56
N VAL A 41 -9.67 6.69 7.19
CA VAL A 41 -8.32 6.28 6.81
C VAL A 41 -8.18 4.82 7.26
N ALA A 42 -8.03 3.92 6.31
CA ALA A 42 -7.70 2.53 6.61
C ALA A 42 -6.34 2.48 7.32
N SER A 43 -6.16 1.48 8.17
CA SER A 43 -4.86 1.24 8.80
C SER A 43 -3.76 1.09 7.75
N PRO A 44 -2.60 1.72 7.93
CA PRO A 44 -1.50 1.59 6.99
C PRO A 44 -1.02 0.13 6.94
N VAL A 45 -0.74 -0.35 5.72
CA VAL A 45 -0.25 -1.71 5.48
C VAL A 45 1.20 -1.65 5.03
N PHE A 46 2.08 -2.32 5.75
CA PHE A 46 3.50 -2.45 5.43
C PHE A 46 3.79 -3.89 5.02
N LEU A 47 4.21 -4.08 3.78
CA LEU A 47 4.67 -5.37 3.28
C LEU A 47 6.19 -5.34 3.14
N LEU A 48 6.86 -6.11 3.99
CA LEU A 48 8.32 -6.23 4.01
C LEU A 48 8.73 -7.40 3.12
N MET A 49 9.50 -7.11 2.07
CA MET A 49 10.02 -8.10 1.14
C MET A 49 11.53 -8.27 1.37
N ILE A 50 11.94 -9.46 1.80
CA ILE A 50 13.29 -9.76 2.27
C ILE A 50 13.98 -10.70 1.29
N ASP A 51 15.08 -10.24 0.72
CA ASP A 51 16.00 -11.09 -0.05
C ASP A 51 16.85 -11.93 0.89
N THR A 52 16.74 -13.24 0.77
CA THR A 52 17.52 -14.21 1.58
C THR A 52 18.74 -14.76 0.84
N THR A 53 19.05 -14.25 -0.35
CA THR A 53 20.23 -14.66 -1.13
C THR A 53 21.52 -13.95 -0.72
N VAL A 54 21.42 -13.02 0.24
CA VAL A 54 22.52 -12.28 0.84
C VAL A 54 23.34 -13.13 1.81
N ASP A 55 24.54 -12.67 2.18
CA ASP A 55 25.36 -13.41 3.14
C ASP A 55 24.76 -13.36 4.57
N ALA A 56 25.22 -14.29 5.44
CA ALA A 56 24.70 -14.42 6.80
C ALA A 56 24.92 -13.16 7.66
N LYS A 57 25.98 -12.39 7.39
CA LYS A 57 26.30 -11.17 8.12
C LYS A 57 25.33 -10.04 7.72
N GLU A 58 25.08 -9.89 6.44
CA GLU A 58 24.11 -8.93 5.92
C GLU A 58 22.71 -9.26 6.41
N LEU A 59 22.32 -10.53 6.41
CA LEU A 59 21.02 -10.98 6.91
C LEU A 59 20.86 -10.68 8.42
N ALA A 60 21.91 -10.86 9.22
CA ALA A 60 21.89 -10.50 10.63
C ALA A 60 21.71 -8.99 10.83
N SER A 61 22.44 -8.17 10.08
CA SER A 61 22.31 -6.72 10.13
C SER A 61 20.94 -6.24 9.69
N LEU A 62 20.36 -6.87 8.66
CA LEU A 62 19.00 -6.60 8.20
C LEU A 62 17.97 -6.92 9.28
N LYS A 63 18.11 -8.06 9.95
CA LYS A 63 17.24 -8.47 11.06
C LYS A 63 17.22 -7.41 12.18
N ASP A 64 18.40 -6.95 12.61
CA ASP A 64 18.51 -5.93 13.64
C ASP A 64 17.88 -4.61 13.20
N CYS A 65 18.10 -4.21 11.96
CA CYS A 65 17.49 -3.03 11.36
C CYS A 65 15.96 -3.14 11.32
N LEU A 66 15.42 -4.29 10.91
CA LEU A 66 13.97 -4.53 10.87
C LEU A 66 13.36 -4.47 12.27
N GLN A 67 14.01 -5.08 13.28
CA GLN A 67 13.52 -5.03 14.65
C GLN A 67 13.43 -3.59 15.17
N GLN A 68 14.42 -2.74 14.86
CA GLN A 68 14.38 -1.33 15.22
C GLN A 68 13.29 -0.57 14.46
N ASN A 69 13.17 -0.77 13.14
CA ASN A 69 12.18 -0.08 12.33
C ASN A 69 10.72 -0.43 12.71
N LEU A 70 10.46 -1.64 13.13
CA LEU A 70 9.12 -2.05 13.58
C LEU A 70 8.64 -1.24 14.79
N THR A 71 9.55 -0.74 15.63
CA THR A 71 9.20 0.09 16.81
C THR A 71 8.72 1.50 16.43
N TYR A 72 8.99 1.95 15.20
CA TYR A 72 8.57 3.26 14.69
C TYR A 72 7.25 3.22 13.92
N LEU A 73 6.69 2.03 13.69
CA LEU A 73 5.41 1.91 13.00
C LEU A 73 4.27 2.37 13.91
N PRO A 74 3.19 2.96 13.33
CA PRO A 74 1.99 3.27 14.10
C PRO A 74 1.38 2.02 14.74
N ASP A 75 0.77 2.16 15.92
CA ASP A 75 0.16 1.04 16.65
C ASP A 75 -0.94 0.31 15.87
N ASN A 76 -1.60 1.02 14.96
CA ASN A 76 -2.64 0.47 14.10
C ASN A 76 -2.10 -0.06 12.75
N ALA A 77 -0.80 -0.12 12.55
CA ALA A 77 -0.21 -0.62 11.31
C ALA A 77 -0.41 -2.13 11.16
N LEU A 78 -0.74 -2.55 9.94
CA LEU A 78 -0.73 -3.96 9.56
C LEU A 78 0.60 -4.29 8.89
N VAL A 79 1.23 -5.37 9.34
CA VAL A 79 2.55 -5.78 8.83
C VAL A 79 2.46 -7.17 8.21
N GLY A 80 3.02 -7.33 7.02
CA GLY A 80 3.23 -8.61 6.37
C GLY A 80 4.71 -8.81 6.03
N ILE A 81 5.18 -10.04 6.06
CA ILE A 81 6.56 -10.40 5.71
C ILE A 81 6.55 -11.47 4.62
N ILE A 82 7.32 -11.21 3.58
CA ILE A 82 7.62 -12.18 2.52
C ILE A 82 9.15 -12.28 2.41
N SER A 83 9.68 -13.47 2.55
CA SER A 83 11.08 -13.74 2.21
C SER A 83 11.18 -14.45 0.86
N TYR A 84 12.21 -14.16 0.11
CA TYR A 84 12.43 -14.79 -1.18
C TYR A 84 13.92 -15.12 -1.40
N GLY A 85 14.12 -16.21 -2.11
CA GLY A 85 15.41 -16.74 -2.50
C GLY A 85 15.16 -17.90 -3.48
N THR A 86 15.56 -19.12 -3.13
CA THR A 86 15.21 -20.33 -3.90
C THR A 86 13.70 -20.58 -3.91
N HIS A 87 13.02 -20.21 -2.83
CA HIS A 87 11.57 -20.25 -2.67
C HIS A 87 11.07 -18.87 -2.24
N VAL A 88 9.78 -18.65 -2.41
CA VAL A 88 9.10 -17.50 -1.84
C VAL A 88 8.30 -17.96 -0.62
N GLU A 89 8.49 -17.34 0.51
CA GLU A 89 7.82 -17.69 1.76
C GLU A 89 7.00 -16.52 2.26
N VAL A 90 5.71 -16.74 2.44
CA VAL A 90 4.81 -15.76 3.06
C VAL A 90 4.65 -16.14 4.52
N HIS A 91 5.09 -15.26 5.42
CA HIS A 91 5.11 -15.55 6.85
C HIS A 91 3.78 -15.16 7.50
N GLU A 92 3.21 -16.08 8.28
CA GLU A 92 2.04 -15.84 9.11
C GLU A 92 2.48 -15.27 10.47
N LEU A 93 2.18 -14.00 10.72
CA LEU A 93 2.59 -13.29 11.93
C LEU A 93 1.58 -13.38 13.08
N SER A 94 0.39 -13.91 12.82
CA SER A 94 -0.71 -13.97 13.80
C SER A 94 -0.56 -15.08 14.85
N SER A 95 0.30 -16.07 14.60
CA SER A 95 0.51 -17.20 15.53
C SER A 95 1.67 -16.89 16.49
N SER A 96 1.38 -16.81 17.78
CA SER A 96 2.37 -16.56 18.84
C SER A 96 3.15 -17.81 19.26
N GLU A 97 2.61 -19.00 19.00
CA GLU A 97 3.21 -20.25 19.51
C GLU A 97 4.07 -20.97 18.49
N ILE A 98 3.69 -20.94 17.22
CA ILE A 98 4.40 -21.66 16.16
C ILE A 98 4.57 -20.73 14.95
N ALA A 99 5.83 -20.51 14.56
CA ALA A 99 6.13 -19.81 13.32
C ALA A 99 5.62 -20.64 12.12
N ARG A 100 4.76 -20.05 11.30
CA ARG A 100 4.22 -20.67 10.09
C ARG A 100 4.59 -19.85 8.88
N SER A 101 4.91 -20.54 7.78
CA SER A 101 5.09 -19.92 6.48
C SER A 101 4.44 -20.74 5.39
N TYR A 102 3.96 -20.06 4.35
CA TYR A 102 3.46 -20.67 3.13
C TYR A 102 4.56 -20.60 2.08
N VAL A 103 5.03 -21.76 1.62
CA VAL A 103 6.18 -21.87 0.74
C VAL A 103 5.73 -22.06 -0.70
N PHE A 104 6.21 -21.19 -1.59
CA PHE A 104 5.95 -21.23 -3.03
C PHE A 104 7.25 -21.50 -3.79
N ASN A 105 7.19 -22.38 -4.78
CA ASN A 105 8.33 -22.62 -5.62
C ASN A 105 8.52 -21.49 -6.64
N GLY A 106 9.68 -20.81 -6.62
CA GLY A 106 9.96 -19.66 -7.47
C GLY A 106 10.02 -19.97 -8.98
N LYS A 107 10.11 -21.26 -9.38
CA LYS A 107 10.10 -21.67 -10.79
C LYS A 107 8.70 -22.03 -11.32
N LYS A 108 7.68 -22.00 -10.48
CA LYS A 108 6.32 -22.40 -10.85
C LYS A 108 5.40 -21.19 -10.84
N GLU A 109 4.65 -21.03 -11.91
CA GLU A 109 3.56 -20.08 -11.95
C GLU A 109 2.34 -20.62 -11.19
N TYR A 110 1.76 -19.79 -10.34
CA TYR A 110 0.57 -20.08 -9.58
C TYR A 110 -0.56 -19.17 -10.02
N ALA A 111 -1.73 -19.73 -10.29
CA ALA A 111 -2.92 -18.92 -10.51
C ALA A 111 -3.28 -18.16 -9.22
N THR A 112 -3.78 -16.93 -9.35
CA THR A 112 -4.14 -16.07 -8.21
C THR A 112 -5.13 -16.76 -7.26
N SER A 113 -6.11 -17.50 -7.81
CA SER A 113 -7.06 -18.29 -7.01
C SER A 113 -6.37 -19.33 -6.15
N LYS A 114 -5.35 -20.00 -6.70
CA LYS A 114 -4.60 -21.03 -5.95
C LYS A 114 -3.74 -20.41 -4.86
N VAL A 115 -3.13 -19.25 -5.11
CA VAL A 115 -2.39 -18.49 -4.09
C VAL A 115 -3.33 -18.08 -2.95
N ALA A 116 -4.49 -17.54 -3.28
CA ALA A 116 -5.50 -17.16 -2.29
C ALA A 116 -5.99 -18.37 -1.46
N ASP A 117 -6.16 -19.52 -2.10
CA ASP A 117 -6.52 -20.78 -1.43
C ASP A 117 -5.44 -21.24 -0.46
N MET A 118 -4.18 -21.22 -0.89
CA MET A 118 -3.05 -21.63 -0.06
C MET A 118 -2.85 -20.72 1.15
N LEU A 119 -3.09 -19.42 0.98
CA LEU A 119 -3.03 -18.41 2.06
C LEU A 119 -4.29 -18.35 2.92
N GLY A 120 -5.30 -19.16 2.64
CA GLY A 120 -6.57 -19.16 3.40
C GLY A 120 -7.44 -17.92 3.17
N LEU A 121 -7.23 -17.16 2.08
CA LEU A 121 -7.90 -15.89 1.80
C LEU A 121 -9.23 -16.04 1.04
N ARG A 122 -9.84 -17.22 1.02
CA ARG A 122 -11.05 -17.53 0.22
C ARG A 122 -12.28 -16.64 0.46
N GLY A 123 -12.30 -15.82 1.47
CA GLY A 123 -13.43 -14.90 1.73
C GLY A 123 -13.12 -13.43 1.46
N THR A 124 -11.85 -13.06 1.47
CA THR A 124 -11.41 -11.66 1.53
C THR A 124 -11.20 -11.06 0.14
N VAL A 125 -10.83 -11.88 -0.87
CA VAL A 125 -10.54 -11.40 -2.23
C VAL A 125 -11.81 -10.96 -2.97
N ALA A 126 -12.96 -11.58 -2.68
CA ALA A 126 -14.24 -11.20 -3.29
C ALA A 126 -14.75 -9.83 -2.81
N GLN A 127 -14.42 -9.42 -1.58
CA GLN A 127 -14.79 -8.11 -1.03
C GLN A 127 -13.89 -6.97 -1.53
N ALA A 128 -12.64 -7.25 -1.85
CA ALA A 128 -11.71 -6.24 -2.37
C ALA A 128 -12.03 -5.81 -3.82
N GLN A 129 -12.64 -6.69 -4.62
CA GLN A 129 -13.05 -6.35 -5.99
C GLN A 129 -14.34 -5.51 -6.07
N VAL A 130 -15.20 -5.57 -5.06
CA VAL A 130 -16.47 -4.80 -5.04
C VAL A 130 -16.24 -3.35 -4.58
N GLY A 131 -15.17 -3.08 -3.84
CA GLY A 131 -14.83 -1.73 -3.36
C GLY A 131 -14.19 -0.80 -4.38
N CYS A 132 -13.83 -1.29 -5.58
CA CYS A 132 -13.15 -0.50 -6.61
C CYS A 132 -14.07 -0.01 -7.74
N MET A 133 -15.38 -0.28 -7.67
CA MET A 133 -16.38 0.08 -8.69
C MET A 133 -17.54 0.93 -8.12
N SER A 134 -17.23 1.84 -7.20
CA SER A 134 -18.22 2.84 -6.74
C SER A 134 -17.57 4.22 -6.67
#